data_907b28bf6f943b08c5e1d96f62ac6a3c
#
_entry.id   907b28bf6f943b08c5e1d96f62ac6a3c
#
_cell.length_a   1.000
_cell.length_b   1.000
_cell.length_c   1.000
_cell.angle_alpha   90.00
_cell.angle_beta   90.00
_cell.angle_gamma   90.00
#
_symmetry.space_group_name_H-M   'P 1'
#
loop_
_entity.id
_entity.type
_entity.pdbx_description
1 polymer ?
#
loop_
_entity_poly.entity_id
_entity_poly.type
_entity_poly.pdbx_seq_one_letter_code
_entity_poly.pdbx_strand_id
1 'polypeptide(L)'
;MNEPIKEFTSSIPYWQPRVIPLELEQASDEQLDAMKVTVSNTKIGEYTLVLALDPETLQQRTPLFNGIMYGRGGLSRAETELGAVAASVVNRCIYCAAVHANRYSQLTKDESVMDSIFTDGEERDVAKEAISRLNNAVKSWA
;
A
#
# COMPACT_ATOMS: atom_id res chain seq x y z
N MET A 1 16.79 -6.91 -18.34
CA MET A 1 16.28 -7.06 -16.96
C MET A 1 16.49 -5.70 -16.30
N ASN A 2 15.43 -5.05 -15.82
CA ASN A 2 15.60 -3.80 -15.08
C ASN A 2 16.27 -4.10 -13.75
N GLU A 3 17.24 -3.28 -13.35
CA GLU A 3 17.85 -3.41 -12.02
C GLU A 3 16.78 -3.25 -10.94
N PRO A 4 16.87 -4.02 -9.83
CA PRO A 4 15.94 -3.87 -8.73
C PRO A 4 16.09 -2.48 -8.12
N ILE A 5 14.97 -1.81 -7.88
CA ILE A 5 14.95 -0.52 -7.19
C ILE A 5 15.36 -0.76 -5.74
N LYS A 6 16.36 -0.02 -5.27
CA LYS A 6 16.94 -0.18 -3.92
C LYS A 6 16.62 0.97 -2.98
N GLU A 7 16.07 2.07 -3.52
CA GLU A 7 15.78 3.29 -2.77
C GLU A 7 14.28 3.52 -2.67
N PHE A 8 13.86 4.13 -1.56
CA PHE A 8 12.47 4.54 -1.39
C PHE A 8 12.14 5.69 -2.34
N THR A 9 10.93 5.69 -2.88
CA THR A 9 10.45 6.67 -3.84
C THR A 9 8.93 6.86 -3.71
N SER A 10 8.44 8.05 -4.00
CA SER A 10 7.01 8.34 -4.12
C SER A 10 6.42 7.93 -5.47
N SER A 11 7.26 7.62 -6.45
CA SER A 11 6.83 7.10 -7.74
C SER A 11 6.65 5.60 -7.67
N ILE A 12 5.48 5.08 -8.09
CA ILE A 12 5.19 3.65 -8.05
C ILE A 12 6.10 2.94 -9.05
N PRO A 13 7.04 2.07 -8.59
CA PRO A 13 7.93 1.37 -9.47
C PRO A 13 7.19 0.29 -10.26
N TYR A 14 7.72 -0.05 -11.43
CA TYR A 14 7.23 -1.22 -12.15
C TYR A 14 7.41 -2.47 -11.27
N TRP A 15 6.33 -3.22 -11.11
CA TRP A 15 6.32 -4.45 -10.33
C TRP A 15 6.05 -5.65 -11.24
N GLN A 16 6.83 -6.69 -11.04
CA GLN A 16 6.63 -7.97 -11.71
C GLN A 16 6.44 -9.06 -10.66
N PRO A 17 5.33 -9.79 -10.69
CA PRO A 17 5.09 -10.87 -9.74
C PRO A 17 6.12 -11.99 -9.93
N ARG A 18 6.54 -12.60 -8.83
CA ARG A 18 7.41 -13.79 -8.86
C ARG A 18 6.60 -15.08 -8.98
N VAL A 19 5.33 -15.02 -8.66
CA VAL A 19 4.36 -16.09 -8.84
C VAL A 19 3.50 -15.71 -10.04
N ILE A 20 3.23 -16.68 -10.91
CA ILE A 20 2.41 -16.45 -12.11
C ILE A 20 1.01 -16.04 -11.64
N PRO A 21 0.51 -14.86 -12.02
CA PRO A 21 -0.83 -14.42 -11.68
C PRO A 21 -1.89 -15.36 -12.27
N LEU A 22 -3.05 -15.41 -11.62
CA LEU A 22 -4.21 -16.11 -12.15
C LEU A 22 -4.63 -15.51 -13.50
N GLU A 23 -4.87 -16.35 -14.50
CA GLU A 23 -5.52 -15.95 -15.75
C GLU A 23 -7.03 -15.91 -15.53
N LEU A 24 -7.67 -14.76 -15.78
CA LEU A 24 -9.10 -14.56 -15.50
C LEU A 24 -10.00 -15.56 -16.23
N GLU A 25 -9.62 -15.97 -17.43
CA GLU A 25 -10.34 -16.94 -18.26
C GLU A 25 -10.31 -18.36 -17.67
N GLN A 26 -9.38 -18.62 -16.75
CA GLN A 26 -9.20 -19.91 -16.08
C GLN A 26 -9.64 -19.86 -14.61
N ALA A 27 -10.13 -18.70 -14.16
CA ALA A 27 -10.53 -18.52 -12.77
C ALA A 27 -11.77 -19.37 -12.41
N SER A 28 -11.72 -20.02 -11.25
CA SER A 28 -12.89 -20.66 -10.68
C SER A 28 -13.93 -19.65 -10.18
N ASP A 29 -15.17 -20.09 -10.00
CA ASP A 29 -16.22 -19.23 -9.43
C ASP A 29 -15.84 -18.68 -8.05
N GLU A 30 -15.17 -19.49 -7.22
CA GLU A 30 -14.68 -19.07 -5.91
C GLU A 30 -13.61 -17.96 -6.00
N GLN A 31 -12.68 -18.07 -6.94
CA GLN A 31 -11.68 -17.04 -7.21
C GLN A 31 -12.31 -15.76 -7.72
N LEU A 32 -13.27 -15.86 -8.63
CA LEU A 32 -14.02 -14.69 -9.12
C LEU A 32 -14.81 -14.01 -8.00
N ASP A 33 -15.44 -14.78 -7.13
CA ASP A 33 -16.18 -14.24 -5.98
C ASP A 33 -15.26 -13.56 -4.97
N ALA A 34 -14.10 -14.15 -4.69
CA ALA A 34 -13.10 -13.54 -3.80
C ALA A 34 -12.60 -12.18 -4.30
N MET A 35 -12.52 -11.99 -5.62
CA MET A 35 -12.08 -10.73 -6.22
C MET A 35 -13.17 -9.63 -6.21
N LYS A 36 -14.46 -9.97 -6.06
CA LYS A 36 -15.57 -9.00 -6.05
C LYS A 36 -15.57 -8.09 -4.82
N VAL A 37 -14.94 -8.48 -3.74
CA VAL A 37 -14.88 -7.70 -2.49
C VAL A 37 -13.80 -6.62 -2.48
N THR A 38 -13.01 -6.50 -3.54
CA THR A 38 -12.01 -5.44 -3.68
C THR A 38 -12.67 -4.09 -4.01
N VAL A 39 -12.18 -3.00 -3.38
CA VAL A 39 -12.76 -1.64 -3.56
C VAL A 39 -12.50 -1.08 -4.96
N SER A 40 -11.50 -1.55 -5.66
CA SER A 40 -11.14 -1.10 -7.00
C SER A 40 -11.91 -1.89 -8.06
N ASN A 41 -13.00 -1.33 -8.56
CA ASN A 41 -13.86 -1.99 -9.55
C ASN A 41 -13.51 -1.69 -11.01
N THR A 42 -12.48 -0.91 -11.28
CA THR A 42 -12.20 -0.44 -12.64
C THR A 42 -11.23 -1.35 -13.41
N LYS A 43 -10.33 -2.03 -12.70
CA LYS A 43 -9.39 -2.99 -13.29
C LYS A 43 -8.82 -3.90 -12.21
N ILE A 44 -8.88 -5.20 -12.42
CA ILE A 44 -8.20 -6.18 -11.58
C ILE A 44 -6.71 -6.14 -11.93
N GLY A 45 -5.88 -5.73 -10.98
CA GLY A 45 -4.43 -5.68 -11.17
C GLY A 45 -3.76 -7.03 -10.87
N GLU A 46 -2.55 -7.19 -11.37
CA GLU A 46 -1.75 -8.42 -11.16
C GLU A 46 -1.60 -8.79 -9.68
N TYR A 47 -1.51 -7.78 -8.79
CA TYR A 47 -1.49 -8.02 -7.35
C TYR A 47 -2.72 -8.79 -6.86
N THR A 48 -3.91 -8.41 -7.31
CA THR A 48 -5.16 -9.10 -6.95
C THR A 48 -5.22 -10.49 -7.57
N LEU A 49 -4.75 -10.65 -8.80
CA LEU A 49 -4.69 -11.95 -9.49
C LEU A 49 -3.74 -12.93 -8.79
N VAL A 50 -2.63 -12.45 -8.22
CA VAL A 50 -1.75 -13.28 -7.39
C VAL A 50 -2.44 -13.69 -6.09
N LEU A 51 -3.11 -12.76 -5.41
CA LEU A 51 -3.85 -13.08 -4.18
C LEU A 51 -5.01 -14.05 -4.42
N ALA A 52 -5.65 -13.99 -5.57
CA ALA A 52 -6.75 -14.88 -5.94
C ALA A 52 -6.33 -16.35 -6.17
N LEU A 53 -5.03 -16.64 -6.18
CA LEU A 53 -4.53 -18.04 -6.14
C LEU A 53 -4.89 -18.75 -4.80
N ASP A 54 -5.11 -17.95 -3.76
CA ASP A 54 -5.67 -18.39 -2.49
C ASP A 54 -6.94 -17.58 -2.17
N PRO A 55 -8.09 -17.99 -2.72
CA PRO A 55 -9.33 -17.23 -2.62
C PRO A 55 -9.85 -17.12 -1.19
N GLU A 56 -9.65 -18.12 -0.34
CA GLU A 56 -10.04 -18.08 1.07
C GLU A 56 -9.29 -16.97 1.82
N THR A 57 -7.97 -16.91 1.69
CA THR A 57 -7.15 -15.84 2.27
C THR A 57 -7.56 -14.47 1.73
N LEU A 58 -7.82 -14.34 0.44
CA LEU A 58 -8.26 -13.08 -0.16
C LEU A 58 -9.60 -12.61 0.41
N GLN A 59 -10.57 -13.51 0.58
CA GLN A 59 -11.88 -13.22 1.18
C GLN A 59 -11.78 -12.71 2.61
N GLN A 60 -10.90 -13.30 3.43
CA GLN A 60 -10.69 -12.89 4.81
C GLN A 60 -9.89 -11.57 4.91
N ARG A 61 -8.84 -11.45 4.13
CA ARG A 61 -7.96 -10.29 4.12
C ARG A 61 -8.68 -9.00 3.71
N THR A 62 -9.54 -9.06 2.70
CA THR A 62 -10.12 -7.86 2.10
C THR A 62 -11.05 -7.07 3.03
N PRO A 63 -11.97 -7.68 3.78
CA PRO A 63 -12.78 -6.96 4.77
C PRO A 63 -11.94 -6.31 5.87
N LEU A 64 -10.92 -7.01 6.36
CA LEU A 64 -9.99 -6.49 7.37
C LEU A 64 -9.24 -5.26 6.83
N PHE A 65 -8.65 -5.37 5.65
CA PHE A 65 -7.94 -4.28 5.00
C PHE A 65 -8.87 -3.07 4.76
N ASN A 66 -10.06 -3.30 4.24
CA ASN A 66 -11.03 -2.25 3.98
C ASN A 66 -11.50 -1.58 5.28
N GLY A 67 -11.69 -2.34 6.36
CA GLY A 67 -12.04 -1.81 7.66
C GLY A 67 -10.97 -0.88 8.23
N ILE A 68 -9.69 -1.23 8.06
CA ILE A 68 -8.56 -0.40 8.52
C ILE A 68 -8.38 0.83 7.62
N MET A 69 -8.36 0.64 6.29
CA MET A 69 -7.98 1.69 5.35
C MET A 69 -9.12 2.65 5.00
N TYR A 70 -10.38 2.20 5.09
CA TYR A 70 -11.55 2.97 4.66
C TYR A 70 -12.64 3.08 5.74
N GLY A 71 -12.45 2.49 6.91
CA GLY A 71 -13.38 2.58 8.04
C GLY A 71 -13.56 4.01 8.53
N ARG A 72 -14.71 4.28 9.13
CA ARG A 72 -15.01 5.59 9.74
C ARG A 72 -14.72 5.54 11.24
N GLY A 73 -14.39 6.71 11.83
CA GLY A 73 -14.21 6.86 13.29
C GLY A 73 -12.82 6.57 13.79
N GLY A 74 -11.83 6.52 12.90
CA GLY A 74 -10.40 6.41 13.21
C GLY A 74 -9.59 7.53 12.56
N LEU A 75 -8.35 7.21 12.17
CA LEU A 75 -7.47 8.10 11.41
C LEU A 75 -8.14 8.56 10.11
N SER A 76 -7.85 9.77 9.68
CA SER A 76 -8.25 10.20 8.34
C SER A 76 -7.63 9.30 7.27
N ARG A 77 -8.20 9.31 6.07
CA ARG A 77 -7.67 8.48 5.00
C ARG A 77 -6.20 8.78 4.67
N ALA A 78 -5.79 10.04 4.73
CA ALA A 78 -4.40 10.44 4.52
C ALA A 78 -3.48 9.92 5.65
N GLU A 79 -3.90 10.06 6.91
CA GLU A 79 -3.13 9.56 8.05
C GLU A 79 -3.00 8.02 8.03
N THR A 80 -4.02 7.31 7.56
CA THR A 80 -3.96 5.86 7.38
C THR A 80 -2.92 5.48 6.32
N GLU A 81 -2.83 6.25 5.22
CA GLU A 81 -1.77 6.06 4.22
C GLU A 81 -0.39 6.37 4.79
N LEU A 82 -0.26 7.41 5.59
CA LEU A 82 1.01 7.73 6.25
C LEU A 82 1.46 6.61 7.20
N GLY A 83 0.52 6.03 7.95
CA GLY A 83 0.78 4.85 8.77
C GLY A 83 1.26 3.64 7.97
N ALA A 84 0.65 3.43 6.79
CA ALA A 84 1.06 2.38 5.87
C ALA A 84 2.44 2.64 5.25
N VAL A 85 2.80 3.91 4.95
CA VAL A 85 4.17 4.30 4.54
C VAL A 85 5.16 3.95 5.65
N ALA A 86 4.89 4.35 6.90
CA ALA A 86 5.78 4.07 8.03
C ALA A 86 6.01 2.55 8.21
N ALA A 87 4.94 1.77 8.19
CA ALA A 87 5.05 0.31 8.27
C ALA A 87 5.83 -0.29 7.10
N SER A 88 5.61 0.21 5.89
CA SER A 88 6.28 -0.27 4.68
C SER A 88 7.78 0.02 4.69
N VAL A 89 8.18 1.20 5.17
CA VAL A 89 9.59 1.60 5.30
C VAL A 89 10.30 0.72 6.33
N VAL A 90 9.69 0.51 7.50
CA VAL A 90 10.23 -0.36 8.55
C VAL A 90 10.44 -1.80 8.04
N ASN A 91 9.49 -2.29 7.23
CA ASN A 91 9.57 -3.62 6.61
C ASN A 91 10.40 -3.66 5.32
N ARG A 92 11.00 -2.55 4.90
CA ARG A 92 11.80 -2.43 3.67
C ARG A 92 11.03 -2.83 2.40
N CYS A 93 9.71 -2.64 2.39
CA CYS A 93 8.91 -2.87 1.20
C CYS A 93 8.86 -1.60 0.35
N ILE A 94 9.80 -1.42 -0.57
CA ILE A 94 9.90 -0.23 -1.43
C ILE A 94 8.63 -0.03 -2.25
N TYR A 95 8.10 -1.08 -2.85
CA TYR A 95 6.86 -1.02 -3.61
C TYR A 95 5.67 -0.58 -2.74
N CYS A 96 5.52 -1.18 -1.55
CA CYS A 96 4.44 -0.82 -0.64
C CYS A 96 4.54 0.65 -0.21
N ALA A 97 5.75 1.10 0.17
CA ALA A 97 5.99 2.49 0.54
C ALA A 97 5.63 3.45 -0.59
N ALA A 98 6.04 3.14 -1.83
CA ALA A 98 5.73 3.97 -2.99
C ALA A 98 4.22 4.06 -3.29
N VAL A 99 3.49 2.95 -3.21
CA VAL A 99 2.03 2.93 -3.44
C VAL A 99 1.31 3.81 -2.41
N HIS A 100 1.64 3.65 -1.13
CA HIS A 100 1.01 4.42 -0.05
C HIS A 100 1.43 5.89 -0.06
N ALA A 101 2.70 6.20 -0.37
CA ALA A 101 3.20 7.56 -0.52
C ALA A 101 2.50 8.30 -1.67
N ASN A 102 2.41 7.66 -2.82
CA ASN A 102 1.68 8.22 -3.98
C ASN A 102 0.21 8.51 -3.61
N ARG A 103 -0.44 7.59 -2.89
CA ARG A 103 -1.82 7.78 -2.46
C ARG A 103 -1.97 8.90 -1.45
N TYR A 104 -1.05 9.02 -0.49
CA TYR A 104 -1.00 10.14 0.46
C TYR A 104 -0.93 11.48 -0.27
N SER A 105 0.02 11.64 -1.19
CA SER A 105 0.19 12.87 -1.98
C SER A 105 -1.04 13.20 -2.81
N GLN A 106 -1.71 12.21 -3.39
CA GLN A 106 -2.98 12.41 -4.10
C GLN A 106 -4.10 12.94 -3.19
N LEU A 107 -4.17 12.49 -1.95
CA LEU A 107 -5.20 12.88 -0.98
C LEU A 107 -4.94 14.27 -0.40
N THR A 108 -3.70 14.57 -0.05
CA THR A 108 -3.30 15.84 0.56
C THR A 108 -3.04 16.95 -0.44
N LYS A 109 -2.75 16.61 -1.71
CA LYS A 109 -2.23 17.52 -2.75
C LYS A 109 -0.88 18.14 -2.37
N ASP A 110 -0.12 17.44 -1.53
CA ASP A 110 1.18 17.88 -1.03
C ASP A 110 2.17 16.70 -1.11
N GLU A 111 3.24 16.86 -1.85
CA GLU A 111 4.31 15.88 -2.01
C GLU A 111 5.46 16.12 -1.01
N SER A 112 5.55 17.31 -0.41
CA SER A 112 6.68 17.72 0.43
C SER A 112 6.90 16.80 1.63
N VAL A 113 5.83 16.23 2.20
CA VAL A 113 5.93 15.28 3.32
C VAL A 113 6.63 14.01 2.88
N MET A 114 6.28 13.48 1.70
CA MET A 114 6.90 12.27 1.17
C MET A 114 8.35 12.53 0.74
N ASP A 115 8.61 13.68 0.14
CA ASP A 115 9.96 14.10 -0.20
C ASP A 115 10.83 14.18 1.06
N SER A 116 10.34 14.77 2.14
CA SER A 116 11.08 14.85 3.42
C SER A 116 11.34 13.48 4.06
N ILE A 117 10.47 12.49 3.81
CA ILE A 117 10.65 11.13 4.32
C ILE A 117 11.69 10.36 3.50
N PHE A 118 11.73 10.57 2.18
CA PHE A 118 12.52 9.71 1.28
C PHE A 118 13.84 10.33 0.79
N THR A 119 14.05 11.65 0.95
CA THR A 119 15.15 12.35 0.26
C THR A 119 16.50 12.28 0.96
N ASP A 120 16.55 12.16 2.29
CA ASP A 120 17.81 12.41 3.01
C ASP A 120 18.11 11.40 4.11
N GLY A 121 18.41 10.18 3.77
CA GLY A 121 18.91 9.36 4.86
C GLY A 121 19.14 7.90 4.56
N GLU A 122 19.98 7.32 5.38
CA GLU A 122 20.01 5.87 5.52
C GLU A 122 18.62 5.37 5.87
N GLU A 123 18.23 4.18 5.40
CA GLU A 123 16.91 3.56 5.63
C GLU A 123 16.38 3.69 7.06
N ARG A 124 17.28 3.75 8.04
CA ARG A 124 16.95 3.92 9.46
C ARG A 124 16.38 5.31 9.77
N ASP A 125 16.83 6.33 9.05
CA ASP A 125 16.36 7.72 9.26
C ASP A 125 15.04 7.97 8.55
N VAL A 126 14.84 7.37 7.39
CA VAL A 126 13.54 7.34 6.69
C VAL A 126 12.47 6.72 7.60
N ALA A 127 12.76 5.61 8.27
CA ALA A 127 11.83 4.97 9.19
C ALA A 127 11.50 5.87 10.39
N LYS A 128 12.49 6.54 10.96
CA LYS A 128 12.29 7.47 12.08
C LYS A 128 11.43 8.67 11.67
N GLU A 129 11.69 9.26 10.51
CA GLU A 129 10.91 10.39 10.00
C GLU A 129 9.46 10.01 9.74
N ALA A 130 9.21 8.87 9.07
CA ALA A 130 7.87 8.36 8.84
C ALA A 130 7.09 8.14 10.15
N ILE A 131 7.74 7.53 11.16
CA ILE A 131 7.14 7.31 12.49
C ILE A 131 6.90 8.65 13.21
N SER A 132 7.83 9.61 13.11
CA SER A 132 7.69 10.93 13.70
C SER A 132 6.48 11.67 13.13
N ARG A 133 6.33 11.66 11.80
CA ARG A 133 5.17 12.25 11.11
C ARG A 133 3.86 11.62 11.54
N LEU A 134 3.80 10.30 11.60
CA LEU A 134 2.62 9.57 12.09
C LEU A 134 2.28 9.96 13.53
N ASN A 135 3.26 9.98 14.43
CA ASN A 135 3.05 10.36 15.82
C ASN A 135 2.54 11.80 15.99
N ASN A 136 3.01 12.71 15.15
CA ASN A 136 2.53 14.10 15.16
C ASN A 136 1.08 14.21 14.66
N ALA A 137 0.73 13.45 13.62
CA ALA A 137 -0.64 13.38 13.13
C ALA A 137 -1.59 12.84 14.22
N VAL A 138 -1.22 11.76 14.90
CA VAL A 138 -2.04 11.17 15.98
C VAL A 138 -2.18 12.10 17.19
N LYS A 139 -1.14 12.85 17.56
CA LYS A 139 -1.20 13.81 18.69
C LYS A 139 -2.16 14.98 18.43
N SER A 140 -2.42 15.33 17.18
CA SER A 140 -3.39 16.39 16.85
C SER A 140 -4.85 16.00 17.11
N TRP A 141 -5.10 14.78 17.54
CA TRP A 141 -6.43 14.24 17.88
C TRP A 141 -6.83 14.39 19.36
N ALA A 142 -5.85 14.63 20.21
CA ALA A 142 -6.06 14.83 21.65
C ALA A 142 -6.41 16.29 21.99
#